data_4e2415ad56eed0a3d93e553f42a16a37
#
_entry.id   4e2415ad56eed0a3d93e553f42a16a37
#
_cell.length_a   1.000
_cell.length_b   1.000
_cell.length_c   1.000
_cell.angle_alpha   90.00
_cell.angle_beta   90.00
_cell.angle_gamma   90.00
#
_symmetry.space_group_name_H-M   'P 1'
#
loop_
_entity.id
_entity.type
_entity.pdbx_description
1 polymer ?
#
loop_
_entity_poly.entity_id
_entity_poly.type
_entity_poly.pdbx_seq_one_letter_code
_entity_poly.pdbx_strand_id
1 'polypeptide(L)'
;LRLQRENAEILGAVSPVLLSSPTTERVHRLPEGGAMNVWSNEKYCDLANLILGAVLIVSPWIFGFAAGAPSQNAWITGIAIAILSIAALAAFAEWEEWLNLVVGLWAIASPWVLGFQGTTAMTVHVVIGVVVAALAAAELWMRYHNPPRLTAGR
;
A
#
# COMPACT_ATOMS: atom_id res chain seq x y z
N LEU A 1 60.69 29.47 -29.82
CA LEU A 1 59.91 28.82 -30.87
C LEU A 1 59.85 27.30 -30.75
N ARG A 2 60.89 26.61 -30.26
CA ARG A 2 60.91 25.14 -30.11
C ARG A 2 60.03 24.65 -28.94
N LEU A 3 60.10 25.34 -27.82
CA LEU A 3 59.35 24.98 -26.61
C LEU A 3 57.84 25.15 -26.76
N GLN A 4 57.38 26.06 -27.61
CA GLN A 4 55.94 26.22 -27.88
C GLN A 4 55.34 25.11 -28.76
N ARG A 5 56.12 24.51 -29.64
CA ARG A 5 55.62 23.38 -30.42
C ARG A 5 55.56 22.10 -29.62
N GLU A 6 56.51 21.88 -28.74
CA GLU A 6 56.47 20.70 -27.86
C GLU A 6 55.32 20.68 -26.90
N ASN A 7 54.95 21.84 -26.34
CA ASN A 7 53.73 21.97 -25.48
C ASN A 7 52.43 21.81 -26.25
N ALA A 8 52.39 22.19 -27.53
CA ALA A 8 51.19 22.00 -28.37
C ALA A 8 50.99 20.52 -28.75
N GLU A 9 52.04 19.76 -28.96
CA GLU A 9 51.94 18.31 -29.22
C GLU A 9 51.50 17.52 -27.99
N ILE A 10 52.00 17.90 -26.80
CA ILE A 10 51.60 17.26 -25.53
C ILE A 10 50.13 17.54 -25.22
N LEU A 11 49.63 18.77 -25.43
CA LEU A 11 48.24 19.13 -25.25
C LEU A 11 47.31 18.48 -26.29
N GLY A 12 47.76 18.29 -27.52
CA GLY A 12 47.01 17.60 -28.56
C GLY A 12 46.89 16.08 -28.34
N ALA A 13 47.88 15.47 -27.70
CA ALA A 13 47.89 14.02 -27.43
C ALA A 13 47.05 13.62 -26.21
N VAL A 14 46.80 14.54 -25.28
CA VAL A 14 46.04 14.26 -24.04
C VAL A 14 44.55 14.46 -24.19
N SER A 15 44.11 15.29 -25.16
CA SER A 15 42.70 15.66 -25.31
C SER A 15 41.75 14.53 -25.74
N PRO A 16 42.11 13.55 -26.57
CA PRO A 16 41.15 12.50 -26.95
C PRO A 16 40.93 11.43 -25.90
N VAL A 17 41.87 11.25 -24.94
CA VAL A 17 41.77 10.19 -23.93
C VAL A 17 40.83 10.56 -22.75
N LEU A 18 40.68 11.85 -22.47
CA LEU A 18 39.83 12.33 -21.38
C LEU A 18 38.34 12.48 -21.78
N LEU A 19 38.03 12.45 -23.08
CA LEU A 19 36.66 12.58 -23.59
C LEU A 19 35.96 11.23 -23.82
N SER A 20 36.68 10.12 -23.69
CA SER A 20 36.12 8.78 -23.83
C SER A 20 36.03 8.04 -22.48
N SER A 21 35.59 8.71 -21.42
CA SER A 21 35.28 8.04 -20.17
C SER A 21 33.95 7.30 -20.35
N PRO A 22 33.92 5.96 -20.35
CA PRO A 22 32.68 5.19 -20.43
C PRO A 22 31.88 5.23 -19.11
N THR A 23 32.21 6.19 -18.23
CA THR A 23 31.63 6.27 -16.88
C THR A 23 30.32 7.09 -16.83
N THR A 24 30.03 7.86 -17.88
CA THR A 24 28.85 8.77 -17.85
C THR A 24 27.57 8.10 -18.38
N GLU A 25 27.69 6.97 -19.08
CA GLU A 25 26.50 6.32 -19.70
C GLU A 25 25.86 5.21 -18.85
N ARG A 26 26.46 4.89 -17.70
CA ARG A 26 25.97 3.81 -16.83
C ARG A 26 25.12 4.29 -15.64
N VAL A 27 24.88 5.59 -15.51
CA VAL A 27 24.14 6.15 -14.34
C VAL A 27 22.63 6.24 -14.57
N HIS A 28 22.12 6.00 -15.79
CA HIS A 28 20.72 6.28 -16.10
C HIS A 28 19.85 5.08 -16.53
N ARG A 29 20.05 3.91 -15.92
CA ARG A 29 19.01 2.87 -15.95
C ARG A 29 18.81 2.27 -14.57
N LEU A 30 18.35 3.08 -13.66
CA LEU A 30 17.64 2.53 -12.50
C LEU A 30 16.28 2.05 -13.03
N PRO A 31 15.85 0.84 -12.70
CA PRO A 31 14.53 0.39 -13.06
C PRO A 31 13.51 1.22 -12.26
N GLU A 32 12.94 2.24 -12.88
CA GLU A 32 11.87 3.06 -12.30
C GLU A 32 10.57 2.26 -12.06
N GLY A 33 10.52 1.02 -12.55
CA GLY A 33 9.32 0.18 -12.47
C GLY A 33 8.98 -0.37 -11.08
N GLY A 34 9.94 -0.42 -10.14
CA GLY A 34 9.70 -1.07 -8.86
C GLY A 34 8.92 -0.22 -7.86
N ALA A 35 9.22 1.06 -7.76
CA ALA A 35 8.60 1.96 -6.80
C ALA A 35 7.16 2.35 -7.18
N MET A 36 6.90 2.57 -8.49
CA MET A 36 5.56 2.91 -8.98
C MET A 36 4.56 1.75 -8.83
N ASN A 37 4.99 0.51 -8.94
CA ASN A 37 4.10 -0.66 -8.81
C ASN A 37 3.67 -0.93 -7.36
N VAL A 38 4.53 -0.67 -6.38
CA VAL A 38 4.18 -0.83 -4.96
C VAL A 38 3.15 0.21 -4.55
N TRP A 39 3.33 1.47 -4.92
CA TRP A 39 2.41 2.57 -4.63
C TRP A 39 1.02 2.40 -5.27
N SER A 40 0.95 1.81 -6.45
CA SER A 40 -0.34 1.53 -7.09
C SER A 40 -1.08 0.39 -6.39
N ASN A 41 -0.39 -0.65 -5.97
CA ASN A 41 -1.00 -1.81 -5.31
C ASN A 41 -1.58 -1.47 -3.94
N GLU A 42 -0.90 -0.65 -3.13
CA GLU A 42 -1.43 -0.16 -1.83
C GLU A 42 -2.76 0.58 -2.01
N LYS A 43 -2.83 1.54 -2.93
CA LYS A 43 -4.07 2.28 -3.22
C LYS A 43 -5.23 1.40 -3.69
N TYR A 44 -4.96 0.32 -4.42
CA TYR A 44 -6.00 -0.62 -4.81
C TYR A 44 -6.54 -1.41 -3.63
N CYS A 45 -5.69 -1.80 -2.67
CA CYS A 45 -6.12 -2.47 -1.46
C CYS A 45 -6.97 -1.55 -0.58
N ASP A 46 -6.55 -0.30 -0.38
CA ASP A 46 -7.32 0.70 0.37
C ASP A 46 -8.67 0.99 -0.28
N LEU A 47 -8.71 1.11 -1.60
CA LEU A 47 -9.96 1.28 -2.33
C LEU A 47 -10.87 0.05 -2.19
N ALA A 48 -10.30 -1.15 -2.22
CA ALA A 48 -11.04 -2.39 -1.99
C ALA A 48 -11.60 -2.43 -0.55
N ASN A 49 -10.80 -2.08 0.46
CA ASN A 49 -11.25 -1.96 1.84
C ASN A 49 -12.37 -0.93 2.00
N LEU A 50 -12.28 0.22 1.33
CA LEU A 50 -13.34 1.23 1.34
C LEU A 50 -14.66 0.68 0.76
N ILE A 51 -14.59 -0.03 -0.35
CA ILE A 51 -15.77 -0.69 -0.97
C ILE A 51 -16.34 -1.74 -0.02
N LEU A 52 -15.50 -2.56 0.60
CA LEU A 52 -15.94 -3.59 1.56
C LEU A 52 -16.58 -2.97 2.79
N GLY A 53 -16.05 -1.87 3.31
CA GLY A 53 -16.68 -1.09 4.39
C GLY A 53 -18.06 -0.57 3.99
N ALA A 54 -18.19 -0.01 2.79
CA ALA A 54 -19.48 0.46 2.27
C ALA A 54 -20.48 -0.69 2.08
N VAL A 55 -20.04 -1.83 1.56
CA VAL A 55 -20.89 -3.04 1.43
C VAL A 55 -21.35 -3.51 2.81
N LEU A 56 -20.48 -3.51 3.81
CA LEU A 56 -20.86 -3.90 5.17
C LEU A 56 -21.88 -2.94 5.79
N ILE A 57 -21.75 -1.63 5.55
CA ILE A 57 -22.74 -0.62 6.01
C ILE A 57 -24.12 -0.88 5.41
N VAL A 58 -24.19 -1.21 4.12
CA VAL A 58 -25.48 -1.39 3.40
C VAL A 58 -26.04 -2.81 3.58
N SER A 59 -25.20 -3.78 3.98
CA SER A 59 -25.56 -5.19 4.10
C SER A 59 -26.80 -5.49 4.96
N PRO A 60 -27.10 -4.77 6.07
CA PRO A 60 -28.31 -5.04 6.85
C PRO A 60 -29.60 -4.90 6.07
N TRP A 61 -29.66 -3.96 5.13
CA TRP A 61 -30.86 -3.75 4.28
C TRP A 61 -30.89 -4.76 3.12
N ILE A 62 -29.75 -5.05 2.51
CA ILE A 62 -29.68 -6.00 1.38
C ILE A 62 -30.01 -7.42 1.85
N PHE A 63 -29.52 -7.83 3.01
CA PHE A 63 -29.65 -9.20 3.51
C PHE A 63 -30.72 -9.37 4.60
N GLY A 64 -31.50 -8.33 4.90
CA GLY A 64 -32.66 -8.41 5.78
C GLY A 64 -32.37 -8.58 7.27
N PHE A 65 -31.19 -8.18 7.76
CA PHE A 65 -30.84 -8.18 9.18
C PHE A 65 -30.74 -6.76 9.77
N ALA A 66 -31.64 -5.87 9.35
CA ALA A 66 -31.58 -4.44 9.68
C ALA A 66 -31.95 -4.09 11.14
N ALA A 67 -32.00 -5.05 12.05
CA ALA A 67 -32.34 -4.82 13.45
C ALA A 67 -31.41 -5.55 14.42
N GLY A 68 -31.14 -4.93 15.57
CA GLY A 68 -30.41 -5.53 16.68
C GLY A 68 -28.87 -5.45 16.54
N ALA A 69 -28.20 -6.27 17.33
CA ALA A 69 -26.73 -6.29 17.40
C ALA A 69 -26.02 -6.52 16.05
N PRO A 70 -26.52 -7.38 15.15
CA PRO A 70 -25.87 -7.60 13.86
C PRO A 70 -25.77 -6.34 13.00
N SER A 71 -26.86 -5.56 12.90
CA SER A 71 -26.88 -4.34 12.10
C SER A 71 -26.03 -3.23 12.70
N GLN A 72 -26.09 -3.06 14.02
CA GLN A 72 -25.26 -2.07 14.72
C GLN A 72 -23.78 -2.38 14.52
N ASN A 73 -23.37 -3.64 14.66
CA ASN A 73 -22.00 -4.06 14.44
C ASN A 73 -21.58 -3.87 12.97
N ALA A 74 -22.46 -4.16 12.00
CA ALA A 74 -22.19 -3.92 10.58
C ALA A 74 -21.91 -2.44 10.29
N TRP A 75 -22.71 -1.54 10.86
CA TRP A 75 -22.51 -0.10 10.69
C TRP A 75 -21.23 0.38 11.36
N ILE A 76 -21.00 0.04 12.62
CA ILE A 76 -19.80 0.48 13.35
C ILE A 76 -18.54 -0.06 12.67
N THR A 77 -18.50 -1.34 12.36
CA THR A 77 -17.33 -1.97 11.73
C THR A 77 -17.12 -1.46 10.31
N GLY A 78 -18.20 -1.33 9.52
CA GLY A 78 -18.10 -0.82 8.14
C GLY A 78 -17.67 0.64 8.09
N ILE A 79 -18.16 1.49 9.00
CA ILE A 79 -17.74 2.89 9.12
C ILE A 79 -16.26 2.95 9.54
N ALA A 80 -15.83 2.12 10.49
CA ALA A 80 -14.43 2.06 10.91
C ALA A 80 -13.51 1.69 9.74
N ILE A 81 -13.83 0.65 8.97
CA ILE A 81 -13.09 0.26 7.76
C ILE A 81 -13.04 1.42 6.76
N ALA A 82 -14.19 2.06 6.47
CA ALA A 82 -14.26 3.14 5.50
C ALA A 82 -13.41 4.36 5.92
N ILE A 83 -13.45 4.76 7.19
CA ILE A 83 -12.65 5.88 7.72
C ILE A 83 -11.15 5.54 7.62
N LEU A 84 -10.74 4.33 8.02
CA LEU A 84 -9.34 3.91 7.95
C LEU A 84 -8.85 3.87 6.50
N SER A 85 -9.65 3.34 5.57
CA SER A 85 -9.30 3.31 4.15
C SER A 85 -9.18 4.71 3.54
N ILE A 86 -10.05 5.65 3.92
CA ILE A 86 -9.96 7.05 3.48
C ILE A 86 -8.71 7.71 4.06
N ALA A 87 -8.39 7.45 5.33
CA ALA A 87 -7.19 7.96 5.98
C ALA A 87 -5.93 7.42 5.29
N ALA A 88 -5.87 6.12 5.00
CA ALA A 88 -4.79 5.48 4.27
C ALA A 88 -4.58 6.08 2.87
N LEU A 89 -5.66 6.35 2.13
CA LEU A 89 -5.60 7.03 0.84
C LEU A 89 -5.10 8.47 0.93
N ALA A 90 -5.32 9.15 2.07
CA ALA A 90 -4.99 10.57 2.27
C ALA A 90 -3.61 10.79 2.89
N ALA A 91 -3.12 9.96 3.78
CA ALA A 91 -2.01 10.26 4.69
C ALA A 91 -1.08 9.08 5.00
N PHE A 92 -0.90 8.10 4.18
CA PHE A 92 0.12 7.02 4.25
C PHE A 92 0.80 6.80 5.62
N ALA A 93 0.09 6.30 6.61
CA ALA A 93 0.67 5.96 7.91
C ALA A 93 0.60 4.45 8.15
N GLU A 94 1.72 3.82 8.55
CA GLU A 94 1.81 2.36 8.78
C GLU A 94 0.83 1.82 9.83
N TRP A 95 0.39 2.64 10.77
CA TRP A 95 -0.54 2.25 11.83
C TRP A 95 -1.95 1.96 11.32
N GLU A 96 -2.33 2.48 10.15
CA GLU A 96 -3.65 2.29 9.52
C GLU A 96 -3.85 0.85 9.09
N GLU A 97 -2.81 0.20 8.56
CA GLU A 97 -2.84 -1.22 8.17
C GLU A 97 -3.05 -2.13 9.39
N TRP A 98 -2.38 -1.81 10.51
CA TRP A 98 -2.59 -2.54 11.75
C TRP A 98 -4.00 -2.41 12.27
N LEU A 99 -4.61 -1.23 12.16
CA LEU A 99 -6.01 -1.02 12.54
C LEU A 99 -6.98 -1.74 11.60
N ASN A 100 -6.75 -1.72 10.28
CA ASN A 100 -7.55 -2.48 9.32
C ASN A 100 -7.48 -3.99 9.60
N LEU A 101 -6.29 -4.50 9.95
CA LEU A 101 -6.13 -5.90 10.37
C LEU A 101 -6.95 -6.20 11.63
N VAL A 102 -6.87 -5.36 12.66
CA VAL A 102 -7.62 -5.52 13.92
C VAL A 102 -9.13 -5.45 13.67
N VAL A 103 -9.60 -4.50 12.88
CA VAL A 103 -11.04 -4.35 12.56
C VAL A 103 -11.53 -5.53 11.71
N GLY A 104 -10.73 -6.02 10.77
CA GLY A 104 -11.02 -7.23 10.01
C GLY A 104 -11.15 -8.47 10.91
N LEU A 105 -10.22 -8.66 11.84
CA LEU A 105 -10.28 -9.74 12.84
C LEU A 105 -11.49 -9.59 13.78
N TRP A 106 -11.84 -8.36 14.17
CA TRP A 106 -13.05 -8.10 14.92
C TRP A 106 -14.29 -8.49 14.14
N ALA A 107 -14.39 -8.14 12.86
CA ALA A 107 -15.52 -8.53 12.02
C ALA A 107 -15.69 -10.06 11.97
N ILE A 108 -14.57 -10.82 11.91
CA ILE A 108 -14.60 -12.28 11.97
C ILE A 108 -15.12 -12.77 13.33
N ALA A 109 -14.62 -12.23 14.44
CA ALA A 109 -14.94 -12.70 15.79
C ALA A 109 -16.32 -12.25 16.29
N SER A 110 -16.81 -11.12 15.80
CA SER A 110 -18.01 -10.45 16.30
C SER A 110 -19.29 -11.31 16.33
N PRO A 111 -19.56 -12.23 15.36
CA PRO A 111 -20.74 -13.08 15.44
C PRO A 111 -20.78 -13.98 16.68
N TRP A 112 -19.63 -14.44 17.13
CA TRP A 112 -19.55 -15.27 18.35
C TRP A 112 -19.61 -14.43 19.62
N VAL A 113 -18.97 -13.26 19.61
CA VAL A 113 -18.95 -12.36 20.76
C VAL A 113 -20.33 -11.73 21.01
N LEU A 114 -21.03 -11.35 19.93
CA LEU A 114 -22.32 -10.68 20.00
C LEU A 114 -23.52 -11.63 19.87
N GLY A 115 -23.29 -12.92 19.73
CA GLY A 115 -24.33 -13.96 19.79
C GLY A 115 -25.26 -14.05 18.58
N PHE A 116 -24.79 -13.68 17.37
CA PHE A 116 -25.58 -13.81 16.14
C PHE A 116 -25.05 -14.91 15.18
N GLN A 117 -24.51 -16.00 15.76
CA GLN A 117 -24.07 -17.16 15.00
C GLN A 117 -25.21 -17.81 14.23
N GLY A 118 -24.88 -18.47 13.12
CA GLY A 118 -25.85 -19.20 12.30
C GLY A 118 -26.79 -18.32 11.48
N THR A 119 -26.55 -17.02 11.44
CA THR A 119 -27.35 -16.05 10.67
C THR A 119 -26.65 -15.64 9.38
N THR A 120 -27.41 -15.07 8.44
CA THR A 120 -26.85 -14.44 7.24
C THR A 120 -25.85 -13.33 7.59
N ALA A 121 -26.14 -12.59 8.67
CA ALA A 121 -25.24 -11.56 9.19
C ALA A 121 -23.86 -12.12 9.56
N MET A 122 -23.80 -13.31 10.19
CA MET A 122 -22.53 -13.98 10.48
C MET A 122 -21.72 -14.21 9.20
N THR A 123 -22.34 -14.78 8.17
CA THR A 123 -21.66 -15.06 6.90
C THR A 123 -21.09 -13.77 6.28
N VAL A 124 -21.87 -12.69 6.26
CA VAL A 124 -21.43 -11.40 5.71
C VAL A 124 -20.24 -10.84 6.49
N HIS A 125 -20.31 -10.83 7.83
CA HIS A 125 -19.23 -10.32 8.67
C HIS A 125 -17.95 -11.14 8.53
N VAL A 126 -18.06 -12.47 8.53
CA VAL A 126 -16.88 -13.35 8.38
C VAL A 126 -16.24 -13.20 7.01
N VAL A 127 -17.03 -13.22 5.94
CA VAL A 127 -16.47 -13.09 4.57
C VAL A 127 -15.78 -11.73 4.40
N ILE A 128 -16.45 -10.64 4.75
CA ILE A 128 -15.86 -9.30 4.63
C ILE A 128 -14.65 -9.16 5.55
N GLY A 129 -14.74 -9.62 6.80
CA GLY A 129 -13.64 -9.56 7.76
C GLY A 129 -12.40 -10.33 7.30
N VAL A 130 -12.58 -11.53 6.71
CA VAL A 130 -11.46 -12.31 6.14
C VAL A 130 -10.80 -11.55 5.00
N VAL A 131 -11.57 -10.97 4.10
CA VAL A 131 -11.01 -10.21 2.96
C VAL A 131 -10.26 -8.98 3.44
N VAL A 132 -10.84 -8.18 4.36
CA VAL A 132 -10.19 -6.99 4.93
C VAL A 132 -8.89 -7.38 5.66
N ALA A 133 -8.93 -8.40 6.52
CA ALA A 133 -7.75 -8.87 7.23
C ALA A 133 -6.66 -9.40 6.28
N ALA A 134 -7.04 -10.10 5.21
CA ALA A 134 -6.10 -10.61 4.22
C ALA A 134 -5.45 -9.46 3.41
N LEU A 135 -6.20 -8.43 3.03
CA LEU A 135 -5.67 -7.26 2.36
C LEU A 135 -4.70 -6.51 3.26
N ALA A 136 -5.07 -6.20 4.50
CA ALA A 136 -4.20 -5.54 5.47
C ALA A 136 -2.92 -6.35 5.75
N ALA A 137 -3.04 -7.67 5.90
CA ALA A 137 -1.89 -8.55 6.09
C ALA A 137 -0.97 -8.57 4.85
N ALA A 138 -1.53 -8.54 3.64
CA ALA A 138 -0.76 -8.49 2.41
C ALA A 138 0.00 -7.15 2.27
N GLU A 139 -0.61 -6.03 2.65
CA GLU A 139 0.02 -4.71 2.65
C GLU A 139 1.18 -4.65 3.66
N LEU A 140 0.96 -5.11 4.89
CA LEU A 140 2.01 -5.23 5.91
C LEU A 140 3.17 -6.12 5.43
N TRP A 141 2.85 -7.25 4.78
CA TRP A 141 3.85 -8.14 4.21
C TRP A 141 4.67 -7.47 3.12
N MET A 142 4.02 -6.77 2.18
CA MET A 142 4.71 -6.06 1.09
C MET A 142 5.64 -4.97 1.63
N ARG A 143 5.20 -4.20 2.62
CA ARG A 143 6.02 -3.15 3.26
C ARG A 143 7.23 -3.74 3.99
N TYR A 144 7.03 -4.84 4.70
CA TYR A 144 8.12 -5.49 5.45
C TYR A 144 9.21 -6.06 4.54
N HIS A 145 8.84 -6.60 3.37
CA HIS A 145 9.79 -7.20 2.43
C HIS A 145 10.38 -6.21 1.42
N ASN A 146 9.72 -5.09 1.18
CA ASN A 146 10.17 -4.04 0.26
C ASN A 146 10.20 -2.67 0.96
N PRO A 147 11.08 -2.47 1.96
CA PRO A 147 11.15 -1.19 2.64
C PRO A 147 11.49 -0.08 1.63
N PRO A 148 10.83 1.10 1.73
CA PRO A 148 11.13 2.22 0.88
C PRO A 148 12.61 2.57 1.03
N ARG A 149 13.36 2.55 -0.07
CA ARG A 149 14.76 2.97 -0.07
C ARG A 149 14.76 4.46 0.20
N LEU A 150 15.18 4.83 1.41
CA LEU A 150 15.50 6.21 1.73
C LEU A 150 16.62 6.62 0.78
N THR A 151 16.30 7.35 -0.26
CA THR A 151 17.30 8.09 -1.04
C THR A 151 17.86 9.11 -0.07
N ALA A 152 19.03 8.77 0.52
CA ALA A 152 19.79 9.70 1.31
C ALA A 152 20.14 10.86 0.36
N GLY A 153 19.36 11.93 0.44
CA GLY A 153 19.69 13.19 -0.21
C GLY A 153 21.00 13.70 0.40
N ARG A 154 22.02 13.77 -0.44
CA ARG A 154 23.18 14.62 -0.22
C ARG A 154 22.97 15.92 -0.97
#